data_2a22da10f038b52e82cff3ea67ae3b21
#
_entry.id   2a22da10f038b52e82cff3ea67ae3b21
#
_cell.length_a   1.000
_cell.length_b   1.000
_cell.length_c   1.000
_cell.angle_alpha   90.00
_cell.angle_beta   90.00
_cell.angle_gamma   90.00
#
_symmetry.space_group_name_H-M   'P 1'
#
loop_
_entity.id
_entity.type
_entity.pdbx_description
1 polymer ?
#
loop_
_entity_poly.entity_id
_entity_poly.type
_entity_poly.pdbx_seq_one_letter_code
_entity_poly.pdbx_strand_id
1 'polypeptide(L)'
;TPQGFKSFFVDIKEFVHQLQTGTDFDSKLTLSHVDSFDTRSKNTQRNFVFKNVMAYRIGPNWNANVPEIETAFSANRFIEWFTYSDETIDGKSKSKAYALFESSFIESIEIGTAKGLQQIHGYLFGGLYDFAGQIRNKNISKGGFQFAMAQFLPATLKQIEEMPKNTFDEIANAYVEMNIAHPFMEGNGRSTRIWLDLILKKQLNKCVDWSKIAKNDYHQAMVKSVINSEDIKNLIKNALTDEINSREMYMKGIDYSYYYEEN
;
A
#
# COMPACT_ATOMS: atom_id res chain seq x y z
N THR A 1 21.25 -6.09 6.31
CA THR A 1 21.59 -6.20 4.86
C THR A 1 20.39 -6.81 4.13
N PRO A 2 20.10 -6.44 2.84
CA PRO A 2 18.96 -6.98 2.09
C PRO A 2 18.91 -8.51 2.04
N GLN A 3 20.05 -9.16 2.15
CA GLN A 3 20.19 -10.62 2.15
C GLN A 3 19.70 -11.28 3.45
N GLY A 4 19.92 -10.65 4.60
CA GLY A 4 19.42 -11.14 5.88
C GLY A 4 17.90 -11.02 5.99
N PHE A 5 17.32 -10.03 5.34
CA PHE A 5 15.87 -9.84 5.28
C PHE A 5 15.19 -10.92 4.41
N LYS A 6 15.75 -11.26 3.24
CA LYS A 6 15.23 -12.34 2.38
C LYS A 6 15.27 -13.70 3.07
N SER A 7 16.34 -14.02 3.76
CA SER A 7 16.47 -15.28 4.51
C SER A 7 15.47 -15.38 5.65
N PHE A 8 15.24 -14.28 6.37
CA PHE A 8 14.22 -14.19 7.41
C PHE A 8 12.81 -14.50 6.87
N PHE A 9 12.47 -14.00 5.70
CA PHE A 9 11.13 -14.19 5.09
C PHE A 9 10.91 -15.59 4.54
N VAL A 10 11.91 -16.19 3.92
CA VAL A 10 11.83 -17.59 3.46
C VAL A 10 11.56 -18.52 4.64
N ASP A 11 12.29 -18.33 5.74
CA ASP A 11 12.15 -19.16 6.94
C ASP A 11 10.76 -19.05 7.61
N ILE A 12 10.14 -17.86 7.56
CA ILE A 12 8.79 -17.70 8.13
C ILE A 12 7.72 -18.30 7.20
N LYS A 13 7.83 -18.16 5.88
CA LYS A 13 6.93 -18.85 4.94
C LYS A 13 6.93 -20.35 5.20
N GLU A 14 8.10 -20.91 5.35
CA GLU A 14 8.28 -22.34 5.63
C GLU A 14 7.70 -22.71 7.01
N PHE A 15 7.92 -21.89 8.01
CA PHE A 15 7.35 -22.09 9.34
C PHE A 15 5.80 -22.04 9.33
N VAL A 16 5.20 -21.07 8.65
CA VAL A 16 3.73 -20.98 8.50
C VAL A 16 3.20 -22.18 7.70
N HIS A 17 3.89 -22.59 6.64
CA HIS A 17 3.52 -23.77 5.85
C HIS A 17 3.59 -25.04 6.69
N GLN A 18 4.62 -25.23 7.49
CA GLN A 18 4.77 -26.37 8.39
C GLN A 18 3.70 -26.38 9.48
N LEU A 19 3.33 -25.22 10.03
CA LEU A 19 2.20 -25.10 10.96
C LEU A 19 0.85 -25.49 10.32
N GLN A 20 0.65 -25.12 9.05
CA GLN A 20 -0.57 -25.43 8.31
C GLN A 20 -0.67 -26.90 7.89
N THR A 21 0.46 -27.51 7.58
CA THR A 21 0.53 -28.89 7.08
C THR A 21 0.74 -29.91 8.19
N GLY A 22 1.03 -29.48 9.43
CA GLY A 22 1.32 -30.38 10.54
C GLY A 22 2.62 -31.17 10.36
N THR A 23 3.52 -30.75 9.46
CA THR A 23 4.81 -31.40 9.27
C THR A 23 5.76 -31.07 10.40
N ASP A 24 6.51 -32.07 10.85
CA ASP A 24 7.55 -31.90 11.87
C ASP A 24 8.62 -30.94 11.38
N PHE A 25 8.88 -29.89 12.11
CA PHE A 25 9.97 -28.98 11.80
C PHE A 25 11.01 -29.03 12.90
N ASP A 26 12.29 -29.15 12.51
CA ASP A 26 13.42 -29.07 13.41
C ASP A 26 13.50 -27.64 13.99
N SER A 27 12.66 -27.39 14.96
CA SER A 27 12.59 -26.11 15.61
C SER A 27 12.69 -26.28 17.11
N LYS A 28 13.41 -25.38 17.72
CA LYS A 28 13.44 -25.21 19.17
C LYS A 28 12.12 -24.71 19.75
N LEU A 29 11.07 -24.59 18.92
CA LEU A 29 9.70 -24.33 19.29
C LEU A 29 9.07 -25.64 19.74
N THR A 30 8.71 -25.75 21.00
CA THR A 30 8.12 -26.96 21.54
C THR A 30 6.70 -27.18 21.00
N LEU A 31 6.43 -28.36 20.48
CA LEU A 31 5.13 -28.82 19.95
C LEU A 31 3.95 -28.61 20.92
N SER A 32 4.20 -28.50 22.22
CA SER A 32 3.15 -28.22 23.22
C SER A 32 2.38 -26.91 22.98
N HIS A 33 2.89 -26.03 22.13
CA HIS A 33 2.21 -24.80 21.72
C HIS A 33 1.38 -24.97 20.45
N VAL A 34 1.66 -26.01 19.65
CA VAL A 34 0.94 -26.28 18.39
C VAL A 34 -0.40 -26.95 18.65
N ASP A 35 -0.51 -27.83 19.64
CA ASP A 35 -1.75 -28.49 20.01
C ASP A 35 -2.86 -27.52 20.47
N SER A 36 -2.49 -26.36 20.97
CA SER A 36 -3.44 -25.32 21.34
C SER A 36 -3.79 -24.37 20.19
N PHE A 37 -3.16 -24.54 19.02
CA PHE A 37 -3.27 -23.63 17.88
C PHE A 37 -4.60 -23.83 17.12
N ASP A 38 -5.06 -25.07 16.95
CA ASP A 38 -6.24 -25.42 16.16
C ASP A 38 -7.57 -24.99 16.79
N THR A 39 -7.58 -24.71 18.09
CA THR A 39 -8.81 -24.38 18.83
C THR A 39 -9.02 -22.87 19.03
N ARG A 40 -8.13 -22.03 18.49
CA ARG A 40 -8.13 -20.59 18.76
C ARG A 40 -8.62 -19.76 17.58
N SER A 41 -9.14 -18.56 17.87
CA SER A 41 -9.49 -17.60 16.83
C SER A 41 -8.31 -17.27 15.93
N LYS A 42 -8.57 -16.87 14.69
CA LYS A 42 -7.52 -16.45 13.72
C LYS A 42 -6.57 -15.39 14.31
N ASN A 43 -7.08 -14.46 15.11
CA ASN A 43 -6.27 -13.43 15.76
C ASN A 43 -5.32 -14.00 16.82
N THR A 44 -5.75 -15.00 17.57
CA THR A 44 -4.89 -15.67 18.56
C THR A 44 -3.80 -16.48 17.88
N GLN A 45 -4.12 -17.15 16.78
CA GLN A 45 -3.15 -17.89 15.95
C GLN A 45 -2.09 -16.95 15.37
N ARG A 46 -2.50 -15.81 14.84
CA ARG A 46 -1.60 -14.77 14.29
C ARG A 46 -0.65 -14.22 15.36
N ASN A 47 -1.17 -13.90 16.54
CA ASN A 47 -0.36 -13.42 17.66
C ASN A 47 0.63 -14.48 18.16
N PHE A 48 0.24 -15.74 18.14
CA PHE A 48 1.12 -16.84 18.50
C PHE A 48 2.30 -16.95 17.52
N VAL A 49 2.03 -16.97 16.22
CA VAL A 49 3.07 -17.03 15.18
C VAL A 49 4.03 -15.86 15.31
N PHE A 50 3.50 -14.64 15.42
CA PHE A 50 4.31 -13.44 15.55
C PHE A 50 5.26 -13.51 16.77
N LYS A 51 4.73 -13.77 17.96
CA LYS A 51 5.52 -13.81 19.20
C LYS A 51 6.62 -14.87 19.14
N ASN A 52 6.31 -16.07 18.68
CA ASN A 52 7.29 -17.15 18.69
C ASN A 52 8.35 -16.99 17.60
N VAL A 53 7.99 -16.51 16.41
CA VAL A 53 8.96 -16.25 15.34
C VAL A 53 9.91 -15.14 15.72
N MET A 54 9.41 -14.05 16.29
CA MET A 54 10.25 -12.93 16.73
C MET A 54 11.18 -13.35 17.88
N ALA A 55 10.70 -14.10 18.88
CA ALA A 55 11.51 -14.63 19.97
C ALA A 55 12.66 -15.52 19.46
N TYR A 56 12.41 -16.33 18.47
CA TYR A 56 13.42 -17.21 17.88
C TYR A 56 14.55 -16.45 17.16
N ARG A 57 14.21 -15.35 16.44
CA ARG A 57 15.15 -14.65 15.56
C ARG A 57 15.90 -13.49 16.21
N ILE A 58 15.27 -12.80 17.13
CA ILE A 58 15.84 -11.58 17.74
C ILE A 58 16.47 -11.89 19.11
N GLY A 59 16.15 -13.04 19.68
CA GLY A 59 16.68 -13.48 20.97
C GLY A 59 15.83 -13.06 22.18
N PRO A 60 16.27 -13.42 23.40
CA PRO A 60 15.43 -13.32 24.60
C PRO A 60 15.10 -11.89 25.05
N ASN A 61 15.83 -10.89 24.57
CA ASN A 61 15.62 -9.49 24.98
C ASN A 61 14.59 -8.73 24.12
N TRP A 62 14.05 -9.34 23.09
CA TRP A 62 13.06 -8.68 22.22
C TRP A 62 11.75 -8.33 22.94
N ASN A 63 11.42 -9.05 24.02
CA ASN A 63 10.22 -8.80 24.83
C ASN A 63 10.13 -7.40 25.42
N ALA A 64 11.25 -6.71 25.59
CA ALA A 64 11.26 -5.33 26.09
C ALA A 64 10.64 -4.33 25.09
N ASN A 65 10.66 -4.66 23.79
CA ASN A 65 10.21 -3.78 22.70
C ASN A 65 8.92 -4.26 22.03
N VAL A 66 8.27 -5.30 22.55
CA VAL A 66 7.03 -5.87 21.99
C VAL A 66 5.92 -4.84 21.78
N PRO A 67 5.65 -3.90 22.70
CA PRO A 67 4.62 -2.88 22.51
C PRO A 67 4.88 -1.99 21.29
N GLU A 68 6.14 -1.64 21.02
CA GLU A 68 6.51 -0.82 19.85
C GLU A 68 6.39 -1.62 18.56
N ILE A 69 6.76 -2.89 18.59
CA ILE A 69 6.62 -3.78 17.43
C ILE A 69 5.14 -4.12 17.18
N GLU A 70 4.34 -4.33 18.23
CA GLU A 70 2.88 -4.58 18.09
C GLU A 70 2.13 -3.33 17.59
N THR A 71 2.58 -2.13 17.86
CA THR A 71 2.01 -0.90 17.31
C THR A 71 2.48 -0.62 15.88
N ALA A 72 3.71 -0.93 15.53
CA ALA A 72 4.27 -0.77 14.19
C ALA A 72 3.76 -1.83 13.20
N PHE A 73 3.65 -3.07 13.65
CA PHE A 73 3.17 -4.21 12.86
C PHE A 73 2.08 -4.93 13.63
N SER A 74 0.81 -4.58 13.40
CA SER A 74 -0.24 -5.47 13.92
C SER A 74 0.02 -6.89 13.39
N ALA A 75 -0.15 -7.90 14.23
CA ALA A 75 0.06 -9.31 13.85
C ALA A 75 -0.75 -9.70 12.60
N ASN A 76 -1.89 -9.04 12.36
CA ASN A 76 -2.69 -9.18 11.16
C ASN A 76 -1.94 -8.78 9.89
N ARG A 77 -1.22 -7.65 9.90
CA ARG A 77 -0.46 -7.15 8.76
C ARG A 77 0.77 -7.98 8.46
N PHE A 78 1.41 -8.50 9.49
CA PHE A 78 2.56 -9.38 9.30
C PHE A 78 2.15 -10.65 8.56
N ILE A 79 1.00 -11.24 8.85
CA ILE A 79 0.48 -12.43 8.16
C ILE A 79 -0.11 -12.08 6.79
N GLU A 80 -0.80 -10.95 6.65
CA GLU A 80 -1.25 -10.44 5.35
C GLU A 80 -0.05 -10.16 4.43
N TRP A 81 1.03 -9.62 4.97
CA TRP A 81 2.27 -9.43 4.24
C TRP A 81 2.93 -10.77 3.82
N PHE A 82 2.79 -11.84 4.63
CA PHE A 82 3.23 -13.20 4.30
C PHE A 82 2.31 -13.94 3.34
N THR A 83 1.02 -13.69 3.39
CA THR A 83 0.02 -14.29 2.48
C THR A 83 -0.06 -13.56 1.15
N TYR A 84 0.50 -12.36 1.02
CA TYR A 84 0.79 -11.76 -0.27
C TYR A 84 1.95 -12.57 -0.88
N SER A 85 1.61 -13.64 -1.59
CA SER A 85 2.63 -14.42 -2.27
C SER A 85 3.34 -13.52 -3.27
N ASP A 86 4.69 -13.51 -3.26
CA ASP A 86 5.51 -12.85 -4.28
C ASP A 86 5.23 -13.36 -5.71
N GLU A 87 4.30 -14.30 -5.84
CA GLU A 87 3.86 -14.89 -7.10
C GLU A 87 2.72 -14.11 -7.74
N THR A 88 1.90 -13.40 -6.95
CA THR A 88 0.80 -12.59 -7.48
C THR A 88 1.29 -11.24 -8.03
N ILE A 89 0.53 -10.68 -8.97
CA ILE A 89 0.81 -9.32 -9.49
C ILE A 89 0.75 -8.30 -8.36
N ASP A 90 -0.21 -8.43 -7.45
CA ASP A 90 -0.36 -7.54 -6.31
C ASP A 90 0.82 -7.65 -5.34
N GLY A 91 1.26 -8.85 -4.99
CA GLY A 91 2.45 -9.05 -4.15
C GLY A 91 3.72 -8.49 -4.77
N LYS A 92 3.95 -8.76 -6.06
CA LYS A 92 5.12 -8.23 -6.80
C LYS A 92 5.09 -6.70 -6.90
N SER A 93 3.94 -6.11 -7.23
CA SER A 93 3.81 -4.65 -7.32
C SER A 93 3.92 -3.98 -5.95
N LYS A 94 3.43 -4.61 -4.88
CA LYS A 94 3.59 -4.14 -3.50
C LYS A 94 5.06 -4.11 -3.08
N SER A 95 5.82 -5.16 -3.38
CA SER A 95 7.26 -5.20 -3.14
C SER A 95 8.01 -4.08 -3.87
N LYS A 96 7.60 -3.78 -5.11
CA LYS A 96 8.15 -2.66 -5.87
C LYS A 96 7.75 -1.31 -5.25
N ALA A 97 6.53 -1.16 -4.75
CA ALA A 97 6.10 0.06 -4.07
C ALA A 97 6.95 0.33 -2.82
N TYR A 98 7.29 -0.69 -2.04
CA TYR A 98 8.24 -0.53 -0.92
C TYR A 98 9.63 -0.11 -1.40
N ALA A 99 10.14 -0.75 -2.45
CA ALA A 99 11.46 -0.44 -2.99
C ALA A 99 11.55 0.96 -3.61
N LEU A 100 10.44 1.52 -4.08
CA LEU A 100 10.40 2.86 -4.67
C LEU A 100 10.91 3.93 -3.71
N PHE A 101 10.53 3.87 -2.44
CA PHE A 101 10.94 4.83 -1.42
C PHE A 101 12.46 4.85 -1.20
N GLU A 102 13.12 3.70 -1.32
CA GLU A 102 14.57 3.53 -1.11
C GLU A 102 15.38 3.66 -2.41
N SER A 103 14.70 3.83 -3.53
CA SER A 103 15.34 3.93 -4.84
C SER A 103 15.63 5.38 -5.21
N SER A 104 16.74 5.63 -5.90
CA SER A 104 17.01 6.94 -6.53
C SER A 104 15.98 7.30 -7.61
N PHE A 105 15.19 6.35 -8.08
CA PHE A 105 14.15 6.59 -9.08
C PHE A 105 13.09 7.58 -8.57
N ILE A 106 12.78 7.59 -7.26
CA ILE A 106 11.79 8.50 -6.68
C ILE A 106 12.16 9.98 -6.94
N GLU A 107 13.45 10.29 -6.98
CA GLU A 107 13.95 11.66 -7.26
C GLU A 107 13.75 12.08 -8.71
N SER A 108 13.60 11.11 -9.63
CA SER A 108 13.39 11.35 -11.06
C SER A 108 11.93 11.55 -11.44
N ILE A 109 11.00 11.35 -10.50
CA ILE A 109 9.56 11.45 -10.75
C ILE A 109 9.16 12.91 -10.95
N GLU A 110 8.48 13.21 -12.04
CA GLU A 110 7.93 14.54 -12.33
C GLU A 110 6.68 14.81 -11.48
N ILE A 111 6.91 15.27 -10.24
CA ILE A 111 5.87 15.40 -9.23
C ILE A 111 4.76 16.35 -9.68
N GLY A 112 3.49 15.87 -9.58
CA GLY A 112 2.29 16.65 -9.88
C GLY A 112 1.89 16.64 -11.36
N THR A 113 2.59 15.89 -12.21
CA THR A 113 2.29 15.77 -13.65
C THR A 113 1.68 14.41 -13.99
N ALA A 114 1.03 14.29 -15.15
CA ALA A 114 0.56 13.02 -15.68
C ALA A 114 1.75 12.08 -15.99
N LYS A 115 2.87 12.65 -16.46
CA LYS A 115 4.10 11.91 -16.70
C LYS A 115 4.66 11.32 -15.40
N GLY A 116 4.65 12.08 -14.30
CA GLY A 116 5.05 11.57 -12.99
C GLY A 116 4.16 10.40 -12.53
N LEU A 117 2.86 10.47 -12.75
CA LEU A 117 1.95 9.36 -12.48
C LEU A 117 2.26 8.14 -13.35
N GLN A 118 2.57 8.33 -14.65
CA GLN A 118 3.01 7.25 -15.54
C GLN A 118 4.34 6.62 -15.09
N GLN A 119 5.28 7.42 -14.59
CA GLN A 119 6.55 6.94 -14.02
C GLN A 119 6.31 6.06 -12.79
N ILE A 120 5.44 6.49 -11.87
CA ILE A 120 5.04 5.69 -10.69
C ILE A 120 4.41 4.37 -11.14
N HIS A 121 3.39 4.44 -12.00
CA HIS A 121 2.71 3.25 -12.51
C HIS A 121 3.67 2.31 -13.25
N GLY A 122 4.54 2.84 -14.09
CA GLY A 122 5.57 2.09 -14.81
C GLY A 122 6.53 1.37 -13.87
N TYR A 123 6.93 2.04 -12.77
CA TYR A 123 7.78 1.43 -11.76
C TYR A 123 7.08 0.28 -11.02
N LEU A 124 5.85 0.50 -10.56
CA LEU A 124 5.09 -0.50 -9.81
C LEU A 124 4.76 -1.74 -10.65
N PHE A 125 4.34 -1.55 -11.88
CA PHE A 125 3.75 -2.60 -12.72
C PHE A 125 4.62 -3.03 -13.90
N GLY A 126 5.79 -2.43 -14.11
CA GLY A 126 6.73 -2.81 -15.16
C GLY A 126 7.13 -4.28 -15.09
N GLY A 127 6.98 -5.01 -16.19
CA GLY A 127 7.18 -6.46 -16.24
C GLY A 127 6.05 -7.29 -15.61
N LEU A 128 4.98 -6.65 -15.11
CA LEU A 128 3.79 -7.31 -14.58
C LEU A 128 2.58 -7.12 -15.50
N TYR A 129 2.48 -5.94 -16.11
CA TYR A 129 1.48 -5.63 -17.13
C TYR A 129 2.17 -5.06 -18.39
N ASP A 130 1.71 -5.46 -19.56
CA ASP A 130 2.22 -4.96 -20.84
C ASP A 130 1.93 -3.45 -21.02
N PHE A 131 0.87 -2.95 -20.35
CA PHE A 131 0.47 -1.54 -20.38
C PHE A 131 1.07 -0.70 -19.24
N ALA A 132 2.05 -1.20 -18.49
CA ALA A 132 2.64 -0.48 -17.38
C ALA A 132 3.16 0.91 -17.81
N GLY A 133 2.72 1.97 -17.13
CA GLY A 133 3.06 3.35 -17.47
C GLY A 133 2.36 3.92 -18.70
N GLN A 134 1.50 3.17 -19.38
CA GLN A 134 0.80 3.60 -20.60
C GLN A 134 -0.62 4.06 -20.30
N ILE A 135 -1.00 5.22 -20.83
CA ILE A 135 -2.37 5.71 -20.75
C ILE A 135 -3.27 4.79 -21.59
N ARG A 136 -4.39 4.36 -21.01
CA ARG A 136 -5.33 3.47 -21.66
C ARG A 136 -5.97 4.09 -22.90
N ASN A 137 -6.24 3.25 -23.87
CA ASN A 137 -6.96 3.60 -25.09
C ASN A 137 -8.36 2.95 -25.16
N LYS A 138 -8.83 2.36 -24.06
CA LYS A 138 -10.15 1.71 -23.94
C LYS A 138 -10.95 2.37 -22.82
N ASN A 139 -12.27 2.41 -22.99
CA ASN A 139 -13.17 2.85 -21.92
C ASN A 139 -13.25 1.76 -20.84
N ILE A 140 -13.29 2.19 -19.59
CA ILE A 140 -13.42 1.31 -18.43
C ILE A 140 -14.48 1.82 -17.47
N SER A 141 -15.05 0.90 -16.70
CA SER A 141 -16.05 1.20 -15.66
C SER A 141 -15.83 0.28 -14.46
N LYS A 142 -16.24 0.72 -13.27
CA LYS A 142 -16.21 -0.08 -12.04
C LYS A 142 -17.45 0.24 -11.21
N GLY A 143 -18.16 -0.80 -10.75
CA GLY A 143 -19.34 -0.62 -9.89
C GLY A 143 -20.46 0.25 -10.51
N GLY A 144 -20.64 0.21 -11.83
CA GLY A 144 -21.63 1.03 -12.53
C GLY A 144 -21.18 2.46 -12.83
N PHE A 145 -20.03 2.90 -12.32
CA PHE A 145 -19.44 4.19 -12.65
C PHE A 145 -18.54 4.09 -13.88
N GLN A 146 -18.77 4.96 -14.88
CA GLN A 146 -17.91 5.07 -16.05
C GLN A 146 -16.88 6.17 -15.85
N PHE A 147 -15.60 5.81 -15.91
CA PHE A 147 -14.49 6.76 -15.85
C PHE A 147 -14.38 7.60 -17.12
N ALA A 148 -13.50 8.59 -17.15
CA ALA A 148 -13.30 9.43 -18.31
C ALA A 148 -13.12 8.58 -19.57
N MET A 149 -13.78 8.99 -20.66
CA MET A 149 -13.67 8.29 -21.95
C MET A 149 -12.23 8.38 -22.47
N ALA A 150 -11.71 7.25 -22.97
CA ALA A 150 -10.32 7.13 -23.40
C ALA A 150 -9.90 8.20 -24.42
N GLN A 151 -10.78 8.55 -25.33
CA GLN A 151 -10.51 9.58 -26.34
C GLN A 151 -10.26 10.98 -25.78
N PHE A 152 -10.77 11.27 -24.57
CA PHE A 152 -10.60 12.57 -23.90
C PHE A 152 -9.47 12.58 -22.87
N LEU A 153 -8.90 11.42 -22.54
CA LEU A 153 -7.84 11.34 -21.53
C LEU A 153 -6.67 12.28 -21.78
N PRO A 154 -6.13 12.45 -22.99
CA PRO A 154 -5.03 13.38 -23.23
C PRO A 154 -5.37 14.82 -22.82
N ALA A 155 -6.58 15.29 -23.17
CA ALA A 155 -7.05 16.62 -22.82
C ALA A 155 -7.33 16.74 -21.31
N THR A 156 -7.99 15.74 -20.73
CA THR A 156 -8.28 15.68 -19.29
C THR A 156 -7.01 15.72 -18.46
N LEU A 157 -6.01 14.90 -18.81
CA LEU A 157 -4.74 14.85 -18.07
C LEU A 157 -3.99 16.18 -18.17
N LYS A 158 -4.01 16.83 -19.33
CA LYS A 158 -3.44 18.17 -19.49
C LYS A 158 -4.14 19.19 -18.59
N GLN A 159 -5.46 19.17 -18.51
CA GLN A 159 -6.21 20.05 -17.61
C GLN A 159 -5.85 19.80 -16.14
N ILE A 160 -5.71 18.54 -15.71
CA ILE A 160 -5.28 18.20 -14.35
C ILE A 160 -3.85 18.68 -14.06
N GLU A 161 -2.95 18.61 -15.02
CA GLU A 161 -1.60 19.17 -14.89
C GLU A 161 -1.59 20.68 -14.67
N GLU A 162 -2.47 21.40 -15.36
CA GLU A 162 -2.61 22.85 -15.28
C GLU A 162 -3.33 23.31 -14.00
N MET A 163 -4.00 22.41 -13.27
CA MET A 163 -4.62 22.75 -11.98
C MET A 163 -3.58 23.26 -10.98
N PRO A 164 -3.90 24.31 -10.20
CA PRO A 164 -3.02 24.76 -9.12
C PRO A 164 -2.87 23.65 -8.07
N LYS A 165 -1.71 23.60 -7.41
CA LYS A 165 -1.35 22.61 -6.39
C LYS A 165 -0.52 23.23 -5.25
N ASN A 166 -0.88 24.47 -4.85
CA ASN A 166 -0.15 25.23 -3.83
C ASN A 166 -0.75 25.05 -2.43
N THR A 167 -2.05 24.73 -2.35
CA THR A 167 -2.79 24.51 -1.11
C THR A 167 -3.29 23.07 -1.03
N PHE A 168 -3.66 22.64 0.18
CA PHE A 168 -4.26 21.33 0.38
C PHE A 168 -5.52 21.12 -0.48
N ASP A 169 -6.40 22.11 -0.52
CA ASP A 169 -7.67 22.00 -1.27
C ASP A 169 -7.43 21.88 -2.78
N GLU A 170 -6.47 22.61 -3.32
CA GLU A 170 -6.07 22.51 -4.72
C GLU A 170 -5.47 21.13 -5.05
N ILE A 171 -4.58 20.61 -4.19
CA ILE A 171 -3.98 19.29 -4.34
C ILE A 171 -5.05 18.19 -4.27
N ALA A 172 -5.97 18.28 -3.29
CA ALA A 172 -7.05 17.34 -3.13
C ALA A 172 -8.03 17.36 -4.31
N ASN A 173 -8.31 18.53 -4.90
CA ASN A 173 -9.10 18.63 -6.12
C ASN A 173 -8.38 17.93 -7.29
N ALA A 174 -7.10 18.19 -7.51
CA ALA A 174 -6.33 17.52 -8.56
C ALA A 174 -6.29 16.00 -8.37
N TYR A 175 -6.22 15.53 -7.11
CA TYR A 175 -6.29 14.11 -6.77
C TYR A 175 -7.64 13.48 -7.12
N VAL A 176 -8.75 14.15 -6.80
CA VAL A 176 -10.10 13.70 -7.16
C VAL A 176 -10.27 13.60 -8.67
N GLU A 177 -9.89 14.65 -9.40
CA GLU A 177 -9.95 14.66 -10.86
C GLU A 177 -9.10 13.54 -11.49
N MET A 178 -7.91 13.27 -10.93
CA MET A 178 -7.06 12.17 -11.40
C MET A 178 -7.71 10.79 -11.16
N ASN A 179 -8.41 10.61 -10.04
CA ASN A 179 -9.17 9.38 -9.79
C ASN A 179 -10.39 9.24 -10.73
N ILE A 180 -11.06 10.33 -11.09
CA ILE A 180 -12.15 10.34 -12.07
C ILE A 180 -11.59 10.03 -13.48
N ALA A 181 -10.45 10.60 -13.83
CA ALA A 181 -9.77 10.32 -15.10
C ALA A 181 -9.41 8.84 -15.24
N HIS A 182 -8.90 8.21 -14.18
CA HIS A 182 -8.56 6.79 -14.11
C HIS A 182 -7.72 6.32 -15.31
N PRO A 183 -6.50 6.87 -15.49
CA PRO A 183 -5.82 6.85 -16.78
C PRO A 183 -5.25 5.49 -17.21
N PHE A 184 -5.18 4.50 -16.31
CA PHE A 184 -4.62 3.17 -16.61
C PHE A 184 -5.71 2.10 -16.67
N MET A 185 -5.40 0.95 -17.28
CA MET A 185 -6.30 -0.19 -17.32
C MET A 185 -6.50 -0.84 -15.94
N GLU A 186 -5.47 -0.82 -15.09
CA GLU A 186 -5.46 -1.34 -13.72
C GLU A 186 -4.43 -0.57 -12.88
N GLY A 187 -4.46 -0.65 -11.55
CA GLY A 187 -3.45 -0.06 -10.66
C GLY A 187 -3.57 1.46 -10.43
N ASN A 188 -4.66 2.07 -10.86
CA ASN A 188 -4.88 3.52 -10.73
C ASN A 188 -4.83 3.99 -9.28
N GLY A 189 -5.61 3.40 -8.38
CA GLY A 189 -5.67 3.80 -6.98
C GLY A 189 -4.31 3.72 -6.30
N ARG A 190 -3.58 2.62 -6.49
CA ARG A 190 -2.24 2.40 -5.92
C ARG A 190 -1.24 3.46 -6.38
N SER A 191 -1.23 3.77 -7.67
CA SER A 191 -0.34 4.79 -8.24
C SER A 191 -0.74 6.22 -7.84
N THR A 192 -2.04 6.52 -7.83
CA THR A 192 -2.55 7.87 -7.58
C THR A 192 -2.38 8.28 -6.12
N ARG A 193 -2.44 7.34 -5.16
CA ARG A 193 -2.16 7.63 -3.75
C ARG A 193 -0.69 8.00 -3.53
N ILE A 194 0.26 7.31 -4.16
CA ILE A 194 1.68 7.69 -4.13
C ILE A 194 1.88 9.06 -4.78
N TRP A 195 1.23 9.31 -5.91
CA TRP A 195 1.30 10.60 -6.61
C TRP A 195 0.81 11.75 -5.72
N LEU A 196 -0.30 11.55 -4.98
CA LEU A 196 -0.81 12.51 -3.99
C LEU A 196 0.22 12.78 -2.89
N ASP A 197 0.77 11.73 -2.28
CA ASP A 197 1.74 11.87 -1.19
C ASP A 197 3.01 12.61 -1.63
N LEU A 198 3.49 12.38 -2.85
CA LEU A 198 4.64 13.11 -3.39
C LEU A 198 4.34 14.60 -3.61
N ILE A 199 3.11 14.96 -4.05
CA ILE A 199 2.71 16.37 -4.18
C ILE A 199 2.61 17.02 -2.81
N LEU A 200 1.93 16.39 -1.86
CA LEU A 200 1.80 16.89 -0.49
C LEU A 200 3.16 17.08 0.17
N LYS A 201 4.07 16.13 -0.02
CA LYS A 201 5.43 16.22 0.49
C LYS A 201 6.17 17.42 -0.08
N LYS A 202 6.11 17.60 -1.40
CA LYS A 202 6.82 18.69 -2.10
C LYS A 202 6.27 20.08 -1.76
N GLN A 203 4.94 20.21 -1.67
CA GLN A 203 4.28 21.52 -1.56
C GLN A 203 4.01 21.93 -0.11
N LEU A 204 3.68 20.96 0.75
CA LEU A 204 3.18 21.26 2.10
C LEU A 204 4.03 20.63 3.21
N ASN A 205 5.08 19.87 2.90
CA ASN A 205 5.82 19.04 3.86
C ASN A 205 4.90 18.13 4.68
N LYS A 206 3.93 17.50 4.02
CA LYS A 206 2.95 16.58 4.62
C LYS A 206 2.87 15.30 3.79
N CYS A 207 2.41 14.23 4.41
CA CYS A 207 1.93 13.03 3.73
C CYS A 207 0.68 12.52 4.43
N VAL A 208 0.02 11.50 3.87
CA VAL A 208 -1.20 10.94 4.44
C VAL A 208 -0.88 9.73 5.30
N ASP A 209 -1.29 9.74 6.56
CA ASP A 209 -1.36 8.51 7.37
C ASP A 209 -2.64 7.72 6.96
N TRP A 210 -2.52 6.94 5.90
CA TRP A 210 -3.63 6.17 5.35
C TRP A 210 -4.28 5.22 6.36
N SER A 211 -3.58 4.87 7.45
CA SER A 211 -4.16 4.03 8.50
C SER A 211 -5.27 4.70 9.32
N LYS A 212 -5.38 6.01 9.25
CA LYS A 212 -6.44 6.78 9.91
C LYS A 212 -7.73 6.82 9.09
N ILE A 213 -7.71 6.32 7.86
CA ILE A 213 -8.87 6.32 6.98
C ILE A 213 -9.38 4.89 6.84
N ALA A 214 -10.63 4.63 7.24
CA ALA A 214 -11.22 3.31 7.05
C ALA A 214 -11.53 3.05 5.56
N LYS A 215 -11.35 1.82 5.11
CA LYS A 215 -11.55 1.41 3.71
C LYS A 215 -12.92 1.80 3.18
N ASN A 216 -13.97 1.49 3.92
CA ASN A 216 -15.34 1.79 3.50
C ASN A 216 -15.59 3.30 3.41
N ASP A 217 -15.07 4.08 4.37
CA ASP A 217 -15.22 5.55 4.36
C ASP A 217 -14.49 6.16 3.15
N TYR A 218 -13.27 5.66 2.87
CA TYR A 218 -12.52 6.07 1.69
C TYR A 218 -13.30 5.80 0.40
N HIS A 219 -13.81 4.59 0.22
CA HIS A 219 -14.56 4.22 -0.99
C HIS A 219 -15.84 5.04 -1.16
N GLN A 220 -16.61 5.20 -0.08
CA GLN A 220 -17.84 6.00 -0.12
C GLN A 220 -17.55 7.47 -0.44
N ALA A 221 -16.52 8.04 0.17
CA ALA A 221 -16.10 9.41 -0.08
C ALA A 221 -15.61 9.60 -1.52
N MET A 222 -14.86 8.63 -2.07
CA MET A 222 -14.41 8.65 -3.47
C MET A 222 -15.57 8.54 -4.45
N VAL A 223 -16.57 7.70 -4.20
CA VAL A 223 -17.78 7.62 -5.05
C VAL A 223 -18.53 8.95 -5.02
N LYS A 224 -18.71 9.56 -3.85
CA LYS A 224 -19.38 10.86 -3.70
C LYS A 224 -18.59 12.02 -4.32
N SER A 225 -17.26 11.90 -4.40
CA SER A 225 -16.37 12.98 -4.83
C SER A 225 -16.63 13.45 -6.26
N VAL A 226 -17.27 12.65 -7.08
CA VAL A 226 -17.72 13.02 -8.43
C VAL A 226 -18.71 14.20 -8.42
N ILE A 227 -19.49 14.33 -7.35
CA ILE A 227 -20.49 15.40 -7.19
C ILE A 227 -20.04 16.38 -6.11
N ASN A 228 -19.48 15.88 -5.02
CA ASN A 228 -19.01 16.68 -3.90
C ASN A 228 -17.77 16.03 -3.25
N SER A 229 -16.66 16.72 -3.32
CA SER A 229 -15.36 16.25 -2.83
C SER A 229 -15.09 16.53 -1.34
N GLU A 230 -16.00 17.13 -0.61
CA GLU A 230 -15.78 17.54 0.79
C GLU A 230 -15.49 16.35 1.72
N ASP A 231 -16.19 15.22 1.54
CA ASP A 231 -15.99 14.06 2.40
C ASP A 231 -14.56 13.51 2.25
N ILE A 232 -14.07 13.33 1.03
CA ILE A 232 -12.71 12.81 0.80
C ILE A 232 -11.65 13.82 1.22
N LYS A 233 -11.87 15.11 1.01
CA LYS A 233 -10.98 16.17 1.48
C LYS A 233 -10.84 16.15 3.00
N ASN A 234 -11.95 16.05 3.71
CA ASN A 234 -11.96 15.99 5.17
C ASN A 234 -11.24 14.74 5.70
N LEU A 235 -11.48 13.56 5.10
CA LEU A 235 -10.78 12.33 5.46
C LEU A 235 -9.27 12.47 5.31
N ILE A 236 -8.81 12.94 4.16
CA ILE A 236 -7.38 13.13 3.87
C ILE A 236 -6.78 14.20 4.79
N LYS A 237 -7.45 15.34 4.97
CA LYS A 237 -6.99 16.45 5.80
C LYS A 237 -6.75 16.03 7.26
N ASN A 238 -7.68 15.25 7.81
CA ASN A 238 -7.57 14.73 9.18
C ASN A 238 -6.50 13.64 9.34
N ALA A 239 -6.06 13.05 8.24
CA ALA A 239 -5.02 12.03 8.22
C ALA A 239 -3.63 12.58 7.87
N LEU A 240 -3.48 13.90 7.64
CA LEU A 240 -2.18 14.49 7.34
C LEU A 240 -1.21 14.35 8.51
N THR A 241 0.06 14.12 8.18
CA THR A 241 1.18 14.03 9.14
C THR A 241 2.43 14.71 8.58
N ASP A 242 3.34 15.09 9.47
CA ASP A 242 4.66 15.66 9.14
C ASP A 242 5.75 14.58 8.95
N GLU A 243 5.41 13.30 9.09
CA GLU A 243 6.35 12.19 9.02
C GLU A 243 6.79 11.83 7.59
N ILE A 244 7.08 12.85 6.77
CA ILE A 244 7.35 12.75 5.33
C ILE A 244 8.60 11.94 4.96
N ASN A 245 9.51 11.73 5.90
CA ASN A 245 10.75 10.97 5.70
C ASN A 245 10.75 9.66 6.49
N SER A 246 9.65 9.34 7.16
CA SER A 246 9.51 8.11 7.92
C SER A 246 9.31 6.92 6.96
N ARG A 247 10.28 6.00 6.98
CA ARG A 247 10.17 4.73 6.24
C ARG A 247 8.94 3.93 6.69
N GLU A 248 8.70 3.92 7.99
CA GLU A 248 7.54 3.23 8.58
C GLU A 248 6.22 3.83 8.07
N MET A 249 6.10 5.16 8.07
CA MET A 249 4.91 5.84 7.55
C MET A 249 4.66 5.51 6.09
N TYR A 250 5.71 5.51 5.26
CA TYR A 250 5.61 5.14 3.85
C TYR A 250 5.16 3.69 3.66
N MET A 251 5.81 2.73 4.35
CA MET A 251 5.46 1.30 4.25
C MET A 251 4.03 1.04 4.68
N LYS A 252 3.60 1.65 5.78
CA LYS A 252 2.23 1.63 6.28
C LYS A 252 1.24 2.20 5.25
N GLY A 253 1.61 3.30 4.59
CA GLY A 253 0.81 3.89 3.51
C GLY A 253 0.62 2.93 2.33
N ILE A 254 1.67 2.22 1.93
CA ILE A 254 1.59 1.20 0.89
C ILE A 254 0.66 0.05 1.33
N ASP A 255 0.77 -0.43 2.57
CA ASP A 255 -0.09 -1.49 3.09
C ASP A 255 -1.56 -1.13 2.97
N TYR A 256 -1.95 0.06 3.44
CA TYR A 256 -3.33 0.54 3.33
C TYR A 256 -3.76 0.76 1.89
N SER A 257 -2.86 1.28 1.04
CA SER A 257 -3.13 1.46 -0.38
C SER A 257 -3.50 0.15 -1.08
N TYR A 258 -2.83 -0.95 -0.73
CA TYR A 258 -3.16 -2.27 -1.27
C TYR A 258 -4.41 -2.86 -0.61
N TYR A 259 -4.57 -2.70 0.69
CA TYR A 259 -5.77 -3.14 1.42
C TYR A 259 -7.06 -2.50 0.87
N TYR A 260 -7.02 -1.26 0.39
CA TYR A 260 -8.19 -0.63 -0.22
C TYR A 260 -8.63 -1.29 -1.54
N GLU A 261 -7.73 -1.97 -2.24
CA GLU A 261 -8.05 -2.64 -3.51
C GLU A 261 -8.50 -4.10 -3.33
N GLU A 262 -8.40 -4.67 -2.14
CA GLU A 262 -8.92 -6.01 -1.85
C GLU A 262 -10.45 -6.03 -1.93
N ASN A 263 -11.03 -7.11 -2.48
CA ASN A 263 -12.49 -7.30 -2.59
C ASN A 263 -13.11 -7.81 -1.29
#